data_7817cfef147a04516dd0f7c95b77eb2b
#
_entry.id   7817cfef147a04516dd0f7c95b77eb2b
#
_cell.length_a   1.000
_cell.length_b   1.000
_cell.length_c   1.000
_cell.angle_alpha   90.00
_cell.angle_beta   90.00
_cell.angle_gamma   90.00
#
_symmetry.space_group_name_H-M   'P 1'
#
loop_
_entity.id
_entity.type
_entity.pdbx_description
1 polymer ?
#
loop_
_entity_poly.entity_id
_entity_poly.type
_entity_poly.pdbx_seq_one_letter_code
_entity_poly.pdbx_strand_id
1 'polypeptide(L)'
;MWGRKNLTFKENLGLVYFVLPFISIVDNKISLICSILFGKSEYRIKIKNTIIKIPRNRFNSLRDLLASLTYSISYSFDSSGNLEILFDENSKFKISLNELSFEDVNLLELLHFGHKHCANFQNSVPFLDVRKQTYGIVSENGKKIIITSNGIKFFLDSIHAGNTIIETFVREIHSINPKIDWNDKIVVDVGAECGDTPLYFASMGANVFAFEPLKKHFEFFKKNLSLNPSLSKKITPINAAIGK
;
A
#
# COMPACT_ATOMS: atom_id res chain seq x y z
N MET A 1 10.44 13.90 -0.67
CA MET A 1 9.77 14.42 -1.89
C MET A 1 10.75 14.34 -3.06
N TRP A 2 10.65 13.34 -3.89
CA TRP A 2 11.44 13.28 -5.13
C TRP A 2 10.71 14.13 -6.17
N GLY A 3 11.19 15.35 -6.39
CA GLY A 3 10.76 16.17 -7.53
C GLY A 3 11.15 15.44 -8.80
N ARG A 4 10.19 14.79 -9.49
CA ARG A 4 10.47 14.20 -10.79
C ARG A 4 10.84 15.32 -11.74
N LYS A 5 12.10 15.31 -12.20
CA LYS A 5 12.57 16.07 -13.37
C LYS A 5 11.61 15.80 -14.55
N ASN A 6 11.51 16.71 -15.48
CA ASN A 6 10.77 16.47 -16.73
C ASN A 6 11.31 15.20 -17.38
N LEU A 7 10.48 14.14 -17.39
CA LEU A 7 10.84 12.87 -18.01
C LEU A 7 10.95 13.06 -19.53
N THR A 8 11.88 12.39 -20.14
CA THR A 8 12.02 12.31 -21.61
C THR A 8 10.82 11.58 -22.23
N PHE A 9 10.63 11.71 -23.53
CA PHE A 9 9.59 10.98 -24.27
C PHE A 9 9.72 9.45 -24.06
N LYS A 10 10.95 8.92 -24.06
CA LYS A 10 11.22 7.50 -23.85
C LYS A 10 10.78 7.04 -22.45
N GLU A 11 11.05 7.83 -21.44
CA GLU A 11 10.61 7.54 -20.06
C GLU A 11 9.09 7.61 -19.92
N ASN A 12 8.45 8.60 -20.56
CA ASN A 12 6.99 8.71 -20.60
C ASN A 12 6.35 7.53 -21.36
N LEU A 13 6.99 7.01 -22.42
CA LEU A 13 6.53 5.81 -23.12
C LEU A 13 6.54 4.60 -22.17
N GLY A 14 7.57 4.46 -21.33
CA GLY A 14 7.59 3.47 -20.25
C GLY A 14 6.37 3.56 -19.33
N LEU A 15 5.96 4.79 -18.97
CA LEU A 15 4.76 4.99 -18.14
C LEU A 15 3.46 4.52 -18.84
N VAL A 16 3.36 4.69 -20.16
CA VAL A 16 2.20 4.20 -20.92
C VAL A 16 2.08 2.69 -20.78
N TYR A 17 3.18 1.93 -20.89
CA TYR A 17 3.16 0.48 -20.72
C TYR A 17 2.59 0.02 -19.38
N PHE A 18 2.77 0.81 -18.30
CA PHE A 18 2.23 0.47 -16.98
C PHE A 18 0.71 0.63 -16.87
N VAL A 19 0.08 1.46 -17.72
CA VAL A 19 -1.38 1.67 -17.68
C VAL A 19 -2.13 0.91 -18.79
N LEU A 20 -1.44 0.51 -19.86
CA LEU A 20 -2.07 -0.20 -20.98
C LEU A 20 -2.92 -1.42 -20.58
N PRO A 21 -2.47 -2.29 -19.64
CA PRO A 21 -3.26 -3.45 -19.22
C PRO A 21 -4.64 -3.06 -18.65
N PHE A 22 -4.77 -1.84 -18.13
CA PHE A 22 -5.96 -1.36 -17.41
C PHE A 22 -6.76 -0.31 -18.19
N ILE A 23 -6.35 0.00 -19.42
CA ILE A 23 -6.92 1.13 -20.17
C ILE A 23 -8.33 0.83 -20.73
N SER A 24 -8.75 -0.43 -20.69
CA SER A 24 -10.05 -0.86 -21.23
C SER A 24 -11.23 -0.13 -20.60
N ILE A 25 -11.12 0.21 -19.32
CA ILE A 25 -12.16 0.90 -18.55
C ILE A 25 -12.25 2.41 -18.78
N VAL A 26 -11.24 2.99 -19.47
CA VAL A 26 -11.13 4.44 -19.71
C VAL A 26 -11.82 4.81 -21.03
N ASP A 27 -12.74 5.78 -21.00
CA ASP A 27 -13.46 6.22 -22.20
C ASP A 27 -12.58 7.08 -23.13
N ASN A 28 -11.74 7.95 -22.55
CA ASN A 28 -10.87 8.87 -23.27
C ASN A 28 -9.41 8.36 -23.43
N LYS A 29 -9.26 7.09 -23.82
CA LYS A 29 -7.97 6.35 -23.89
C LYS A 29 -6.86 7.12 -24.60
N ILE A 30 -7.13 7.60 -25.82
CA ILE A 30 -6.15 8.30 -26.65
C ILE A 30 -5.69 9.59 -25.94
N SER A 31 -6.63 10.38 -25.41
CA SER A 31 -6.31 11.61 -24.66
C SER A 31 -5.44 11.34 -23.45
N LEU A 32 -5.72 10.25 -22.73
CA LEU A 32 -4.92 9.84 -21.57
C LEU A 32 -3.49 9.44 -22.01
N ILE A 33 -3.37 8.58 -23.01
CA ILE A 33 -2.06 8.17 -23.55
C ILE A 33 -1.25 9.39 -24.00
N CYS A 34 -1.85 10.29 -24.78
CA CYS A 34 -1.19 11.53 -25.20
C CYS A 34 -0.77 12.38 -23.99
N SER A 35 -1.61 12.47 -22.97
CA SER A 35 -1.28 13.24 -21.76
C SER A 35 -0.09 12.65 -21.00
N ILE A 36 0.06 11.34 -21.00
CA ILE A 36 1.24 10.66 -20.41
C ILE A 36 2.47 10.89 -21.27
N LEU A 37 2.37 10.63 -22.58
CA LEU A 37 3.50 10.75 -23.52
C LEU A 37 4.08 12.16 -23.54
N PHE A 38 3.22 13.19 -23.59
CA PHE A 38 3.65 14.59 -23.62
C PHE A 38 3.86 15.20 -22.24
N GLY A 39 3.78 14.38 -21.20
CA GLY A 39 4.15 14.76 -19.83
C GLY A 39 3.29 15.90 -19.26
N LYS A 40 1.99 15.92 -19.52
CA LYS A 40 1.09 16.92 -18.95
C LYS A 40 1.14 16.92 -17.43
N SER A 41 0.91 18.07 -16.82
CA SER A 41 0.93 18.25 -15.36
C SER A 41 -0.19 17.50 -14.63
N GLU A 42 -1.27 17.18 -15.35
CA GLU A 42 -2.47 16.50 -14.82
C GLU A 42 -2.97 15.50 -15.86
N TYR A 43 -3.34 14.32 -15.39
CA TYR A 43 -4.04 13.29 -16.16
C TYR A 43 -5.54 13.40 -15.92
N ARG A 44 -6.31 13.54 -17.00
CA ARG A 44 -7.77 13.52 -16.97
C ARG A 44 -8.27 12.20 -17.50
N ILE A 45 -8.94 11.45 -16.64
CA ILE A 45 -9.47 10.14 -16.93
C ILE A 45 -10.98 10.24 -16.95
N LYS A 46 -11.59 9.86 -18.05
CA LYS A 46 -13.05 9.73 -18.14
C LYS A 46 -13.43 8.27 -18.00
N ILE A 47 -14.25 7.96 -17.00
CA ILE A 47 -14.79 6.63 -16.75
C ILE A 47 -16.30 6.79 -16.57
N LYS A 48 -17.09 6.19 -17.46
CA LYS A 48 -18.54 6.45 -17.53
C LYS A 48 -18.80 7.96 -17.60
N ASN A 49 -19.58 8.51 -16.70
CA ASN A 49 -19.93 9.94 -16.67
C ASN A 49 -19.02 10.77 -15.74
N THR A 50 -18.00 10.16 -15.16
CA THR A 50 -17.13 10.82 -14.18
C THR A 50 -15.76 11.15 -14.78
N ILE A 51 -15.27 12.37 -14.53
CA ILE A 51 -13.93 12.81 -14.88
C ILE A 51 -13.09 12.88 -13.61
N ILE A 52 -12.05 12.07 -13.57
CA ILE A 52 -11.09 12.00 -12.47
C ILE A 52 -9.84 12.75 -12.89
N LYS A 53 -9.31 13.59 -12.00
CA LYS A 53 -8.08 14.35 -12.23
C LYS A 53 -7.00 13.86 -11.30
N ILE A 54 -5.88 13.43 -11.86
CA ILE A 54 -4.73 12.93 -11.09
C ILE A 54 -3.49 13.73 -11.47
N PRO A 55 -2.85 14.43 -10.53
CA PRO A 55 -1.59 15.13 -10.77
C PRO A 55 -0.50 14.18 -11.27
N ARG A 56 0.36 14.67 -12.16
CA ARG A 56 1.45 13.86 -12.75
C ARG A 56 2.36 13.21 -11.70
N ASN A 57 2.66 13.89 -10.61
CA ASN A 57 3.49 13.37 -9.53
C ASN A 57 2.83 12.20 -8.76
N ARG A 58 1.55 11.91 -9.02
CA ARG A 58 0.79 10.77 -8.49
C ARG A 58 0.50 9.71 -9.56
N PHE A 59 1.38 9.52 -10.53
CA PHE A 59 1.20 8.53 -11.60
C PHE A 59 0.95 7.10 -11.06
N ASN A 60 1.61 6.70 -9.99
CA ASN A 60 1.38 5.39 -9.38
C ASN A 60 -0.08 5.26 -8.90
N SER A 61 -0.64 6.30 -8.30
CA SER A 61 -2.06 6.30 -7.90
C SER A 61 -3.01 6.18 -9.09
N LEU A 62 -2.67 6.74 -10.27
CA LEU A 62 -3.41 6.52 -11.50
C LEU A 62 -3.40 5.04 -11.89
N ARG A 63 -2.22 4.43 -11.93
CA ARG A 63 -2.06 3.00 -12.26
C ARG A 63 -2.84 2.12 -11.30
N ASP A 64 -2.68 2.36 -10.00
CA ASP A 64 -3.29 1.54 -8.96
C ASP A 64 -4.81 1.70 -8.93
N LEU A 65 -5.33 2.90 -9.23
CA LEU A 65 -6.75 3.14 -9.42
C LEU A 65 -7.29 2.33 -10.61
N LEU A 66 -6.67 2.44 -11.78
CA LEU A 66 -7.13 1.72 -12.98
C LEU A 66 -7.07 0.21 -12.77
N ALA A 67 -6.01 -0.30 -12.13
CA ALA A 67 -5.88 -1.71 -11.80
C ALA A 67 -6.98 -2.17 -10.83
N SER A 68 -7.22 -1.42 -9.75
CA SER A 68 -8.25 -1.75 -8.77
C SER A 68 -9.64 -1.81 -9.38
N LEU A 69 -9.97 -0.87 -10.29
CA LEU A 69 -11.25 -0.88 -11.01
C LEU A 69 -11.36 -2.05 -11.99
N THR A 70 -10.25 -2.40 -12.67
CA THR A 70 -10.23 -3.52 -13.62
C THR A 70 -10.42 -4.86 -12.92
N TYR A 71 -9.89 -5.01 -11.71
CA TYR A 71 -9.96 -6.26 -10.95
C TYR A 71 -11.21 -6.37 -10.06
N SER A 72 -11.94 -5.26 -9.85
CA SER A 72 -13.17 -5.28 -9.07
C SER A 72 -14.32 -5.97 -9.80
N ILE A 73 -15.24 -6.56 -9.04
CA ILE A 73 -16.51 -7.10 -9.58
C ILE A 73 -17.37 -5.96 -10.16
N SER A 74 -17.46 -4.85 -9.43
CA SER A 74 -18.15 -3.67 -9.90
C SER A 74 -17.64 -2.41 -9.19
N TYR A 75 -17.94 -1.27 -9.79
CA TYR A 75 -17.67 0.05 -9.19
C TYR A 75 -18.74 1.06 -9.60
N SER A 76 -18.95 2.04 -8.73
CA SER A 76 -19.86 3.16 -8.97
C SER A 76 -19.29 4.46 -8.40
N PHE A 77 -19.86 5.58 -8.83
CA PHE A 77 -19.54 6.90 -8.29
C PHE A 77 -20.79 7.44 -7.60
N ASP A 78 -20.65 7.93 -6.38
CA ASP A 78 -21.74 8.60 -5.68
C ASP A 78 -21.94 10.05 -6.20
N SER A 79 -23.01 10.71 -5.75
CA SER A 79 -23.32 12.09 -6.14
C SER A 79 -22.24 13.11 -5.74
N SER A 80 -21.41 12.78 -4.78
CA SER A 80 -20.29 13.60 -4.32
C SER A 80 -18.98 13.31 -5.07
N GLY A 81 -18.99 12.38 -6.05
CA GLY A 81 -17.84 11.98 -6.82
C GLY A 81 -16.89 11.03 -6.09
N ASN A 82 -17.32 10.43 -4.96
CA ASN A 82 -16.55 9.37 -4.34
C ASN A 82 -16.72 8.07 -5.13
N LEU A 83 -15.65 7.30 -5.19
CA LEU A 83 -15.62 5.98 -5.80
C LEU A 83 -16.01 4.92 -4.77
N GLU A 84 -16.98 4.09 -5.10
CA GLU A 84 -17.30 2.86 -4.40
C GLU A 84 -16.84 1.68 -5.24
N ILE A 85 -15.98 0.82 -4.68
CA ILE A 85 -15.45 -0.38 -5.33
C ILE A 85 -16.00 -1.61 -4.59
N LEU A 86 -16.67 -2.50 -5.30
CA LEU A 86 -17.00 -3.84 -4.83
C LEU A 86 -15.94 -4.81 -5.39
N PHE A 87 -15.03 -5.24 -4.56
CA PHE A 87 -13.89 -6.03 -4.99
C PHE A 87 -14.23 -7.52 -5.03
N ASP A 88 -14.99 -7.99 -4.05
CA ASP A 88 -15.66 -9.29 -4.01
C ASP A 88 -17.04 -9.15 -3.33
N GLU A 89 -17.77 -10.25 -3.16
CA GLU A 89 -19.15 -10.24 -2.64
C GLU A 89 -19.30 -9.56 -1.27
N ASN A 90 -18.23 -9.50 -0.48
CA ASN A 90 -18.22 -8.95 0.88
C ASN A 90 -17.34 -7.70 1.03
N SER A 91 -16.62 -7.28 0.00
CA SER A 91 -15.57 -6.26 0.09
C SER A 91 -15.94 -4.99 -0.66
N LYS A 92 -16.53 -4.06 0.06
CA LYS A 92 -16.91 -2.75 -0.45
C LYS A 92 -16.00 -1.66 0.12
N PHE A 93 -15.29 -0.94 -0.73
CA PHE A 93 -14.41 0.16 -0.34
C PHE A 93 -14.93 1.49 -0.88
N LYS A 94 -14.83 2.54 -0.07
CA LYS A 94 -15.13 3.90 -0.47
C LYS A 94 -13.86 4.74 -0.48
N ILE A 95 -13.61 5.44 -1.59
CA ILE A 95 -12.41 6.25 -1.83
C ILE A 95 -12.83 7.64 -2.28
N SER A 96 -12.29 8.68 -1.64
CA SER A 96 -12.49 10.06 -2.09
C SER A 96 -11.52 10.37 -3.23
N LEU A 97 -12.06 10.64 -4.43
CA LEU A 97 -11.24 10.95 -5.60
C LEU A 97 -10.87 12.44 -5.70
N ASN A 98 -11.60 13.32 -5.03
CA ASN A 98 -11.34 14.77 -5.05
C ASN A 98 -10.07 15.11 -4.28
N GLU A 99 -9.83 14.39 -3.18
CA GLU A 99 -8.61 14.49 -2.37
C GLU A 99 -8.17 13.08 -1.96
N LEU A 100 -7.43 12.41 -2.84
CA LEU A 100 -6.83 11.12 -2.48
C LEU A 100 -5.93 11.30 -1.25
N SER A 101 -6.38 10.82 -0.12
CA SER A 101 -5.58 10.76 1.09
C SER A 101 -4.42 9.77 0.93
N PHE A 102 -3.43 9.85 1.80
CA PHE A 102 -2.34 8.87 1.80
C PHE A 102 -2.87 7.45 2.09
N GLU A 103 -3.89 7.35 2.93
CA GLU A 103 -4.60 6.12 3.24
C GLU A 103 -5.32 5.53 2.01
N ASP A 104 -5.97 6.36 1.19
CA ASP A 104 -6.63 5.91 -0.05
C ASP A 104 -5.61 5.44 -1.09
N VAL A 105 -4.47 6.11 -1.19
CA VAL A 105 -3.36 5.69 -2.06
C VAL A 105 -2.84 4.31 -1.65
N ASN A 106 -2.61 4.09 -0.37
CA ASN A 106 -2.18 2.79 0.14
C ASN A 106 -3.25 1.70 -0.07
N LEU A 107 -4.52 2.04 0.09
CA LEU A 107 -5.61 1.10 -0.20
C LEU A 107 -5.62 0.68 -1.68
N LEU A 108 -5.52 1.64 -2.60
CA LEU A 108 -5.44 1.33 -4.04
C LEU A 108 -4.23 0.47 -4.38
N GLU A 109 -3.08 0.76 -3.79
CA GLU A 109 -1.85 -0.03 -3.95
C GLU A 109 -2.05 -1.47 -3.46
N LEU A 110 -2.66 -1.66 -2.29
CA LEU A 110 -2.99 -2.98 -1.77
C LEU A 110 -3.96 -3.74 -2.67
N LEU A 111 -5.02 -3.10 -3.15
CA LEU A 111 -5.99 -3.72 -4.07
C LEU A 111 -5.33 -4.15 -5.37
N HIS A 112 -4.43 -3.33 -5.93
CA HIS A 112 -3.69 -3.66 -7.15
C HIS A 112 -2.73 -4.83 -6.92
N PHE A 113 -1.82 -4.71 -5.95
CA PHE A 113 -0.79 -5.73 -5.72
C PHE A 113 -1.35 -6.99 -5.06
N GLY A 114 -2.36 -6.85 -4.21
CA GLY A 114 -3.05 -7.97 -3.60
C GLY A 114 -3.66 -8.88 -4.66
N HIS A 115 -4.38 -8.32 -5.64
CA HIS A 115 -4.92 -9.12 -6.75
C HIS A 115 -3.81 -9.78 -7.57
N LYS A 116 -2.70 -9.09 -7.82
CA LYS A 116 -1.59 -9.62 -8.62
C LYS A 116 -0.87 -10.78 -7.93
N HIS A 117 -0.76 -10.76 -6.62
CA HIS A 117 0.04 -11.72 -5.85
C HIS A 117 -0.80 -12.67 -4.99
N CYS A 118 -2.08 -12.41 -4.86
CA CYS A 118 -2.99 -13.09 -3.95
C CYS A 118 -4.34 -13.32 -4.60
N ALA A 119 -4.99 -14.43 -4.31
CA ALA A 119 -6.17 -14.85 -5.06
C ALA A 119 -7.45 -14.08 -4.73
N ASN A 120 -7.69 -13.66 -3.48
CA ASN A 120 -8.92 -12.99 -3.07
C ASN A 120 -8.68 -11.95 -1.99
N PHE A 121 -9.38 -10.82 -2.11
CA PHE A 121 -9.36 -9.73 -1.17
C PHE A 121 -10.77 -9.51 -0.62
N GLN A 122 -10.99 -9.69 0.67
CA GLN A 122 -12.31 -9.56 1.28
C GLN A 122 -12.36 -8.46 2.34
N ASN A 123 -13.51 -7.81 2.48
CA ASN A 123 -13.77 -6.77 3.48
C ASN A 123 -13.72 -7.40 4.89
N SER A 124 -12.95 -6.81 5.78
CA SER A 124 -12.62 -7.38 7.09
C SER A 124 -11.89 -8.72 7.01
N VAL A 125 -11.57 -9.17 5.83
CA VAL A 125 -10.71 -10.31 5.52
C VAL A 125 -10.23 -10.15 4.10
N PRO A 126 -9.45 -10.59 3.57
CA PRO A 126 -8.19 -10.86 3.15
C PRO A 126 -8.09 -11.23 1.71
N PHE A 127 -6.99 -10.96 1.21
CA PHE A 127 -6.55 -11.68 0.03
C PHE A 127 -5.75 -12.90 0.49
N LEU A 128 -5.90 -13.98 -0.27
CA LEU A 128 -5.06 -15.14 -0.09
C LEU A 128 -3.82 -14.95 -0.93
N ASP A 129 -2.67 -14.97 -0.31
CA ASP A 129 -1.45 -15.12 -1.06
C ASP A 129 -1.36 -16.54 -1.65
N VAL A 130 -0.35 -16.77 -2.44
CA VAL A 130 -0.05 -18.13 -2.97
C VAL A 130 0.20 -19.16 -1.86
N ARG A 131 0.37 -18.73 -0.61
CA ARG A 131 0.58 -19.52 0.60
C ARG A 131 -0.69 -19.65 1.44
N LYS A 132 -1.83 -19.15 0.95
CA LYS A 132 -3.13 -19.11 1.63
C LYS A 132 -3.15 -18.28 2.91
N GLN A 133 -2.33 -17.24 2.99
CA GLN A 133 -2.37 -16.29 4.10
C GLN A 133 -3.49 -15.29 3.92
N THR A 134 -4.08 -14.87 5.01
CA THR A 134 -5.24 -13.99 5.03
C THR A 134 -4.94 -12.63 5.65
N TYR A 135 -5.38 -11.54 4.99
CA TYR A 135 -5.20 -10.16 5.44
C TYR A 135 -6.54 -9.47 5.56
N GLY A 136 -6.72 -8.57 6.49
CA GLY A 136 -7.97 -7.85 6.69
C GLY A 136 -7.80 -6.34 6.70
N ILE A 137 -8.83 -5.62 6.26
CA ILE A 137 -8.91 -4.16 6.44
C ILE A 137 -10.14 -3.85 7.29
N VAL A 138 -9.91 -3.14 8.39
CA VAL A 138 -10.97 -2.68 9.29
C VAL A 138 -10.92 -1.16 9.42
N SER A 139 -12.04 -0.55 9.78
CA SER A 139 -12.11 0.87 10.10
C SER A 139 -12.38 1.03 11.59
N GLU A 140 -11.47 1.68 12.30
CA GLU A 140 -11.62 2.02 13.72
C GLU A 140 -11.41 3.52 13.91
N ASN A 141 -12.39 4.19 14.49
CA ASN A 141 -12.36 5.65 14.75
C ASN A 141 -12.02 6.49 13.50
N GLY A 142 -12.56 6.10 12.34
CA GLY A 142 -12.33 6.78 11.06
C GLY A 142 -10.96 6.52 10.44
N LYS A 143 -10.14 5.64 11.02
CA LYS A 143 -8.84 5.21 10.49
C LYS A 143 -8.95 3.80 9.90
N LYS A 144 -8.32 3.58 8.74
CA LYS A 144 -8.20 2.24 8.17
C LYS A 144 -6.97 1.54 8.73
N ILE A 145 -7.17 0.32 9.18
CA ILE A 145 -6.13 -0.55 9.75
C ILE A 145 -6.07 -1.81 8.90
N ILE A 146 -4.87 -2.15 8.44
CA ILE A 146 -4.62 -3.47 7.86
C ILE A 146 -4.18 -4.44 8.95
N ILE A 147 -4.70 -5.66 8.88
CA ILE A 147 -4.36 -6.78 9.76
C ILE A 147 -3.71 -7.85 8.90
N THR A 148 -2.49 -8.21 9.22
CA THR A 148 -1.74 -9.27 8.52
C THR A 148 -2.23 -10.65 8.92
N SER A 149 -1.84 -11.68 8.18
CA SER A 149 -2.23 -13.07 8.45
C SER A 149 -1.87 -13.59 9.84
N ASN A 150 -0.80 -13.06 10.43
CA ASN A 150 -0.37 -13.37 11.80
C ASN A 150 -0.89 -12.36 12.84
N GLY A 151 -1.88 -11.54 12.47
CA GLY A 151 -2.59 -10.65 13.38
C GLY A 151 -1.89 -9.33 13.68
N ILE A 152 -0.78 -9.00 13.01
CA ILE A 152 -0.10 -7.71 13.19
C ILE A 152 -0.90 -6.61 12.52
N LYS A 153 -1.03 -5.48 13.19
CA LYS A 153 -1.87 -4.35 12.76
C LYS A 153 -1.03 -3.14 12.37
N PHE A 154 -1.43 -2.48 11.28
CA PHE A 154 -0.84 -1.21 10.84
C PHE A 154 -1.91 -0.22 10.44
N PHE A 155 -1.74 1.05 10.82
CA PHE A 155 -2.54 2.12 10.23
C PHE A 155 -2.13 2.34 8.78
N LEU A 156 -3.09 2.36 7.87
CA LEU A 156 -2.82 2.59 6.44
C LEU A 156 -2.21 3.98 6.15
N ASP A 157 -2.44 4.97 7.01
CA ASP A 157 -1.85 6.30 6.88
C ASP A 157 -0.40 6.40 7.37
N SER A 158 0.16 5.31 7.88
CA SER A 158 1.52 5.27 8.46
C SER A 158 2.46 4.25 7.80
N ILE A 159 2.06 3.67 6.67
CA ILE A 159 2.85 2.67 5.94
C ILE A 159 3.00 3.05 4.47
N HIS A 160 3.89 2.36 3.78
CA HIS A 160 3.91 2.22 2.33
C HIS A 160 3.48 0.80 1.99
N ALA A 161 2.24 0.64 1.55
CA ALA A 161 1.58 -0.68 1.46
C ALA A 161 2.36 -1.71 0.63
N GLY A 162 2.94 -1.29 -0.50
CA GLY A 162 3.77 -2.16 -1.35
C GLY A 162 4.99 -2.71 -0.62
N ASN A 163 5.76 -1.84 0.03
CA ASN A 163 6.97 -2.25 0.73
C ASN A 163 6.64 -2.94 2.06
N THR A 164 5.79 -2.31 2.88
CA THR A 164 5.49 -2.79 4.22
C THR A 164 4.73 -4.12 4.20
N ILE A 165 3.62 -4.19 3.49
CA ILE A 165 2.75 -5.37 3.56
C ILE A 165 3.17 -6.42 2.53
N ILE A 166 3.36 -6.02 1.28
CA ILE A 166 3.63 -6.98 0.21
C ILE A 166 5.04 -7.56 0.34
N GLU A 167 6.05 -6.76 0.62
CA GLU A 167 7.42 -7.27 0.72
C GLU A 167 7.66 -8.03 2.03
N THR A 168 7.29 -7.44 3.16
CA THR A 168 7.61 -8.02 4.47
C THR A 168 6.74 -9.22 4.81
N PHE A 169 5.41 -9.14 4.57
CA PHE A 169 4.49 -10.16 5.04
C PHE A 169 4.01 -11.13 3.95
N VAL A 170 3.76 -10.65 2.72
CA VAL A 170 3.30 -11.53 1.63
C VAL A 170 4.46 -12.28 1.00
N ARG A 171 5.53 -11.56 0.67
CA ARG A 171 6.73 -12.14 0.04
C ARG A 171 7.75 -12.65 1.04
N GLU A 172 7.65 -12.24 2.30
CA GLU A 172 8.57 -12.60 3.40
C GLU A 172 10.03 -12.46 3.02
N ILE A 173 10.40 -11.32 2.40
CA ILE A 173 11.77 -11.09 1.89
C ILE A 173 12.84 -11.15 2.97
N HIS A 174 12.45 -10.97 4.23
CA HIS A 174 13.35 -11.05 5.41
C HIS A 174 13.51 -12.48 5.92
N SER A 175 12.74 -13.45 5.43
CA SER A 175 12.82 -14.85 5.82
C SER A 175 13.91 -15.58 5.02
N ILE A 176 15.17 -15.27 5.32
CA ILE A 176 16.34 -15.83 4.61
C ILE A 176 16.47 -17.35 4.84
N ASN A 177 16.06 -17.83 6.01
CA ASN A 177 16.09 -19.25 6.35
C ASN A 177 14.89 -19.61 7.23
N PRO A 178 13.90 -20.33 6.70
CA PRO A 178 12.69 -20.70 7.45
C PRO A 178 12.94 -21.68 8.61
N LYS A 179 14.15 -22.22 8.73
CA LYS A 179 14.55 -23.14 9.82
C LYS A 179 15.10 -22.42 11.06
N ILE A 180 15.29 -21.10 11.00
CA ILE A 180 15.76 -20.35 12.18
C ILE A 180 14.62 -20.25 13.18
N ASP A 181 14.85 -20.77 14.37
CA ASP A 181 14.04 -20.45 15.54
C ASP A 181 14.45 -19.06 16.05
N TRP A 182 13.55 -18.10 15.90
CA TRP A 182 13.75 -16.72 16.31
C TRP A 182 13.43 -16.48 17.79
N ASN A 183 12.88 -17.48 18.49
CA ASN A 183 12.49 -17.31 19.89
C ASN A 183 13.71 -16.88 20.72
N ASP A 184 13.55 -15.79 21.47
CA ASP A 184 14.55 -15.15 22.32
C ASP A 184 15.86 -14.70 21.62
N LYS A 185 15.90 -14.74 20.29
CA LYS A 185 17.02 -14.18 19.53
C LYS A 185 17.00 -12.66 19.62
N ILE A 186 18.18 -12.05 19.52
CA ILE A 186 18.34 -10.62 19.38
C ILE A 186 18.42 -10.26 17.91
N VAL A 187 17.55 -9.36 17.47
CA VAL A 187 17.56 -8.76 16.14
C VAL A 187 17.91 -7.29 16.27
N VAL A 188 18.80 -6.80 15.43
CA VAL A 188 19.09 -5.38 15.28
C VAL A 188 18.59 -4.95 13.91
N ASP A 189 17.61 -4.08 13.90
CA ASP A 189 17.01 -3.52 12.68
C ASP A 189 17.46 -2.08 12.49
N VAL A 190 18.06 -1.78 11.34
CA VAL A 190 18.61 -0.45 11.01
C VAL A 190 17.84 0.14 9.85
N GLY A 191 17.05 1.17 10.14
CA GLY A 191 16.10 1.75 9.21
C GLY A 191 14.71 1.13 9.36
N ALA A 192 14.22 1.11 10.59
CA ALA A 192 12.96 0.46 10.96
C ALA A 192 11.70 1.13 10.36
N GLU A 193 11.83 2.29 9.76
CA GLU A 193 10.78 3.07 9.09
C GLU A 193 9.46 3.11 9.89
N CYS A 194 8.46 2.37 9.48
CA CYS A 194 7.14 2.27 10.13
C CYS A 194 7.02 1.09 11.11
N GLY A 195 8.08 0.29 11.28
CA GLY A 195 8.15 -0.81 12.24
C GLY A 195 7.66 -2.17 11.73
N ASP A 196 7.55 -2.36 10.44
CA ASP A 196 7.11 -3.63 9.85
C ASP A 196 8.10 -4.77 10.13
N THR A 197 9.39 -4.58 9.85
CA THR A 197 10.45 -5.57 10.13
C THR A 197 10.57 -5.88 11.62
N PRO A 198 10.60 -4.90 12.55
CA PRO A 198 10.59 -5.17 13.98
C PRO A 198 9.38 -5.99 14.45
N LEU A 199 8.17 -5.63 13.98
CA LEU A 199 6.95 -6.34 14.34
C LEU A 199 6.94 -7.76 13.77
N TYR A 200 7.45 -7.95 12.54
CA TYR A 200 7.61 -9.26 11.92
C TYR A 200 8.50 -10.17 12.77
N PHE A 201 9.71 -9.75 13.14
CA PHE A 201 10.61 -10.58 13.96
C PHE A 201 10.10 -10.77 15.39
N ALA A 202 9.49 -9.76 16.00
CA ALA A 202 8.88 -9.89 17.31
C ALA A 202 7.73 -10.90 17.31
N SER A 203 6.97 -11.02 16.22
CA SER A 203 5.91 -12.03 16.10
C SER A 203 6.44 -13.46 16.04
N MET A 204 7.70 -13.64 15.65
CA MET A 204 8.41 -14.91 15.68
C MET A 204 9.15 -15.17 17.00
N GLY A 205 9.01 -14.28 18.00
CA GLY A 205 9.57 -14.44 19.31
C GLY A 205 10.88 -13.70 19.58
N ALA A 206 11.46 -13.00 18.61
CA ALA A 206 12.70 -12.26 18.78
C ALA A 206 12.56 -11.03 19.68
N ASN A 207 13.67 -10.63 20.33
CA ASN A 207 13.83 -9.33 20.97
C ASN A 207 14.52 -8.38 19.98
N VAL A 208 13.88 -7.25 19.65
CA VAL A 208 14.31 -6.39 18.55
C VAL A 208 14.77 -5.03 19.06
N PHE A 209 16.00 -4.61 18.68
CA PHE A 209 16.47 -3.24 18.80
C PHE A 209 16.33 -2.57 17.43
N ALA A 210 15.44 -1.59 17.33
CA ALA A 210 15.02 -1.01 16.06
C ALA A 210 15.39 0.48 15.98
N PHE A 211 16.23 0.82 15.02
CA PHE A 211 16.77 2.16 14.82
C PHE A 211 16.11 2.84 13.63
N GLU A 212 15.52 4.03 13.85
CA GLU A 212 14.96 4.85 12.78
C GLU A 212 15.35 6.33 13.03
N PRO A 213 16.19 6.91 12.15
CA PRO A 213 16.68 8.26 12.35
C PRO A 213 15.65 9.34 12.02
N LEU A 214 14.75 9.10 11.05
CA LEU A 214 13.80 10.11 10.62
C LEU A 214 12.64 10.22 11.61
N LYS A 215 12.53 11.36 12.28
CA LYS A 215 11.49 11.59 13.30
C LYS A 215 10.08 11.24 12.81
N LYS A 216 9.74 11.59 11.56
CA LYS A 216 8.43 11.30 10.98
C LYS A 216 8.16 9.79 10.90
N HIS A 217 9.15 9.00 10.43
CA HIS A 217 9.02 7.54 10.32
C HIS A 217 8.98 6.92 11.72
N PHE A 218 9.80 7.41 12.63
CA PHE A 218 9.77 6.96 14.02
C PHE A 218 8.42 7.20 14.72
N GLU A 219 7.71 8.30 14.41
CA GLU A 219 6.35 8.53 14.89
C GLU A 219 5.37 7.51 14.28
N PHE A 220 5.50 7.17 13.01
CA PHE A 220 4.72 6.09 12.39
C PHE A 220 5.00 4.74 13.06
N PHE A 221 6.26 4.45 13.34
CA PHE A 221 6.66 3.25 14.06
C PHE A 221 5.98 3.17 15.43
N LYS A 222 6.08 4.21 16.27
CA LYS A 222 5.41 4.23 17.58
C LYS A 222 3.89 4.07 17.47
N LYS A 223 3.30 4.68 16.46
CA LYS A 223 1.87 4.58 16.18
C LYS A 223 1.47 3.12 15.88
N ASN A 224 2.24 2.42 15.04
CA ASN A 224 1.99 1.02 14.73
C ASN A 224 2.27 0.08 15.93
N LEU A 225 3.29 0.38 16.75
CA LEU A 225 3.51 -0.34 18.02
C LEU A 225 2.30 -0.27 18.95
N SER A 226 1.61 0.88 19.01
CA SER A 226 0.44 1.04 19.86
C SER A 226 -0.74 0.12 19.50
N LEU A 227 -0.82 -0.31 18.24
CA LEU A 227 -1.80 -1.31 17.78
C LEU A 227 -1.42 -2.75 18.15
N ASN A 228 -0.16 -2.98 18.57
CA ASN A 228 0.41 -4.30 18.80
C ASN A 228 1.04 -4.42 20.20
N PRO A 229 0.28 -4.20 21.28
CA PRO A 229 0.84 -4.05 22.64
C PRO A 229 1.56 -5.31 23.18
N SER A 230 1.22 -6.48 22.72
CA SER A 230 1.92 -7.73 23.09
C SER A 230 3.30 -7.82 22.45
N LEU A 231 3.42 -7.45 21.17
CA LEU A 231 4.67 -7.49 20.43
C LEU A 231 5.58 -6.32 20.80
N SER A 232 5.02 -5.16 21.12
CA SER A 232 5.80 -3.97 21.49
C SER A 232 6.67 -4.19 22.73
N LYS A 233 6.33 -5.15 23.60
CA LYS A 233 7.15 -5.53 24.77
C LYS A 233 8.49 -6.16 24.38
N LYS A 234 8.60 -6.73 23.18
CA LYS A 234 9.81 -7.34 22.64
C LYS A 234 10.61 -6.37 21.76
N ILE A 235 10.15 -5.13 21.58
CA ILE A 235 10.77 -4.17 20.67
C ILE A 235 11.25 -2.96 21.45
N THR A 236 12.52 -2.59 21.27
CA THR A 236 13.12 -1.37 21.77
C THR A 236 13.28 -0.38 20.61
N PRO A 237 12.36 0.59 20.43
CA PRO A 237 12.46 1.57 19.35
C PRO A 237 13.46 2.69 19.75
N ILE A 238 14.37 3.02 18.83
CA ILE A 238 15.44 4.00 19.06
C ILE A 238 15.43 5.02 17.92
N ASN A 239 15.18 6.30 18.25
CA ASN A 239 15.22 7.36 17.25
C ASN A 239 16.66 7.86 17.06
N ALA A 240 17.46 7.10 16.36
CA ALA A 240 18.84 7.40 16.04
C ALA A 240 19.29 6.71 14.75
N ALA A 241 20.32 7.25 14.12
CA ALA A 241 21.10 6.55 13.10
C ALA A 241 22.20 5.73 13.77
N ILE A 242 22.55 4.60 13.16
CA ILE A 242 23.78 3.87 13.50
C ILE A 242 24.88 4.38 12.56
N GLY A 243 25.98 4.85 13.14
CA GLY A 243 27.13 5.34 12.38
C GLY A 243 28.21 5.86 13.30
N LYS A 244 29.37 6.15 12.70
CA LYS A 244 30.48 6.86 13.37
C LYS A 244 30.25 8.37 13.30
#